data_2c5d492581a9ce3d97c86bdf3f0f7a8e
#
_entry.id   2c5d492581a9ce3d97c86bdf3f0f7a8e
#
_cell.length_a   1.000
_cell.length_b   1.000
_cell.length_c   1.000
_cell.angle_alpha   90.00
_cell.angle_beta   90.00
_cell.angle_gamma   90.00
#
_symmetry.space_group_name_H-M   'P 1'
#
loop_
_entity.id
_entity.type
_entity.pdbx_description
1 polymer ?
#
loop_
_entity_poly.entity_id
_entity_poly.type
_entity_poly.pdbx_seq_one_letter_code
_entity_poly.pdbx_strand_id
1 'polypeptide(L)'
;MYGIPDSVKPLSAAEEQVMLAVWACRAPVTRRDIDAKLRAKGWAPATVLNFLYRLEEKGWVKSGKDGNRNTYTPAITQRAYNVWSMRERLDTLFGGDLAAAVHALVSESGCSQSELEQAMKVLEEKHLEAEEYDLYDPYG
;
A
#
# COMPACT_ATOMS: atom_id res chain seq x y z
N MET A 1 4.82 -11.68 3.08
CA MET A 1 4.40 -11.72 1.67
C MET A 1 4.53 -10.32 1.08
N TYR A 2 5.21 -10.15 -0.02
CA TYR A 2 5.46 -8.86 -0.68
C TYR A 2 6.08 -7.79 0.23
N GLY A 3 7.00 -8.19 1.12
CA GLY A 3 7.64 -7.29 2.07
C GLY A 3 6.85 -7.03 3.34
N ILE A 4 5.70 -7.71 3.53
CA ILE A 4 4.90 -7.62 4.74
C ILE A 4 5.08 -8.92 5.53
N PRO A 5 5.52 -8.85 6.81
CA PRO A 5 5.63 -10.03 7.65
C PRO A 5 4.29 -10.74 7.86
N ASP A 6 4.30 -12.06 7.95
CA ASP A 6 3.08 -12.85 8.17
C ASP A 6 2.40 -12.55 9.52
N SER A 7 3.15 -12.01 10.47
CA SER A 7 2.62 -11.61 11.78
C SER A 7 1.72 -10.37 11.72
N VAL A 8 1.78 -9.61 10.62
CA VAL A 8 0.99 -8.38 10.45
C VAL A 8 -0.45 -8.76 10.09
N LYS A 9 -1.42 -8.21 10.82
CA LYS A 9 -2.84 -8.50 10.61
C LYS A 9 -3.45 -7.58 9.56
N PRO A 10 -4.48 -8.03 8.82
CA PRO A 10 -5.13 -7.21 7.79
C PRO A 10 -5.74 -5.92 8.36
N LEU A 11 -5.76 -4.87 7.52
CA LEU A 11 -6.37 -3.60 7.83
C LEU A 11 -7.87 -3.62 7.53
N SER A 12 -8.67 -3.00 8.40
CA SER A 12 -10.03 -2.60 8.05
C SER A 12 -9.99 -1.38 7.11
N ALA A 13 -11.12 -1.06 6.48
CA ALA A 13 -11.21 0.11 5.60
C ALA A 13 -10.88 1.41 6.35
N ALA A 14 -11.35 1.56 7.59
CA ALA A 14 -11.06 2.74 8.40
C ALA A 14 -9.58 2.79 8.81
N GLU A 15 -9.01 1.66 9.19
CA GLU A 15 -7.59 1.56 9.55
C GLU A 15 -6.68 1.87 8.35
N GLU A 16 -7.08 1.48 7.15
CA GLU A 16 -6.37 1.86 5.92
C GLU A 16 -6.32 3.38 5.77
N GLN A 17 -7.43 4.07 6.01
CA GLN A 17 -7.48 5.53 5.93
C GLN A 17 -6.53 6.19 6.94
N VAL A 18 -6.43 5.63 8.15
CA VAL A 18 -5.47 6.12 9.15
C VAL A 18 -4.04 5.89 8.70
N MET A 19 -3.72 4.72 8.16
CA MET A 19 -2.38 4.42 7.64
C MET A 19 -2.02 5.32 6.46
N LEU A 20 -2.94 5.58 5.55
CA LEU A 20 -2.71 6.52 4.44
C LEU A 20 -2.35 7.93 4.98
N ALA A 21 -3.00 8.35 6.06
CA ALA A 21 -2.67 9.60 6.73
C ALA A 21 -1.26 9.58 7.35
N VAL A 22 -0.90 8.49 8.02
CA VAL A 22 0.42 8.32 8.62
C VAL A 22 1.51 8.36 7.55
N TRP A 23 1.33 7.61 6.46
CA TRP A 23 2.31 7.60 5.35
C TRP A 23 2.43 8.95 4.64
N ALA A 24 1.37 9.77 4.66
CA ALA A 24 1.38 11.10 4.04
C ALA A 24 2.13 12.16 4.87
N CYS A 25 2.43 11.85 6.13
CA CYS A 25 3.13 12.77 7.04
C CYS A 25 4.64 12.57 6.95
N ARG A 26 5.37 13.64 7.26
CA ARG A 26 6.83 13.59 7.36
C ARG A 26 7.24 13.15 8.77
N ALA A 27 8.20 12.25 8.86
CA ALA A 27 8.74 11.81 10.15
C ALA A 27 9.51 12.95 10.86
N PRO A 28 9.44 13.06 12.18
CA PRO A 28 8.61 12.25 13.09
C PRO A 28 7.13 12.60 13.00
N VAL A 29 6.29 11.57 12.85
CA VAL A 29 4.84 11.76 12.70
C VAL A 29 4.21 11.91 14.08
N THR A 30 3.55 13.03 14.30
CA THR A 30 2.86 13.30 15.56
C THR A 30 1.36 13.09 15.43
N ARG A 31 0.67 12.97 16.57
CA ARG A 31 -0.78 12.87 16.58
C ARG A 31 -1.44 14.07 15.88
N ARG A 32 -0.87 15.26 16.07
CA ARG A 32 -1.35 16.50 15.44
C ARG A 32 -1.28 16.40 13.91
N ASP A 33 -0.19 15.85 13.36
CA ASP A 33 -0.03 15.66 11.92
C ASP A 33 -1.10 14.72 11.37
N ILE A 34 -1.35 13.63 12.08
CA ILE A 34 -2.37 12.62 11.67
C ILE A 34 -3.76 13.25 11.73
N ASP A 35 -4.10 13.95 12.81
CA ASP A 35 -5.40 14.61 12.97
C ASP A 35 -5.65 15.61 11.84
N ALA A 36 -4.63 16.36 11.44
CA ALA A 36 -4.74 17.31 10.32
C ALA A 36 -5.10 16.61 9.01
N LYS A 37 -4.52 15.45 8.74
CA LYS A 37 -4.81 14.67 7.53
C LYS A 37 -6.20 14.03 7.56
N LEU A 38 -6.70 13.69 8.76
CA LEU A 38 -8.00 13.02 8.93
C LEU A 38 -9.16 13.98 9.23
N ARG A 39 -8.91 15.27 9.20
CA ARG A 39 -9.93 16.29 9.56
C ARG A 39 -11.22 16.14 8.78
N ALA A 40 -11.15 15.83 7.50
CA ALA A 40 -12.32 15.67 6.64
C ALA A 40 -13.20 14.47 7.02
N LYS A 41 -12.67 13.51 7.77
CA LYS A 41 -13.43 12.34 8.23
C LYS A 41 -14.39 12.69 9.37
N GLY A 42 -14.13 13.74 10.12
CA GLY A 42 -14.96 14.13 11.25
C GLY A 42 -14.93 13.16 12.42
N TRP A 43 -13.93 12.28 12.50
CA TRP A 43 -13.81 11.33 13.61
C TRP A 43 -13.43 12.03 14.91
N ALA A 44 -14.01 11.55 16.02
CA ALA A 44 -13.65 12.03 17.34
C ALA A 44 -12.17 11.69 17.65
N PRO A 45 -11.48 12.52 18.47
CA PRO A 45 -10.10 12.23 18.86
C PRO A 45 -9.90 10.84 19.47
N ALA A 46 -10.83 10.38 20.29
CA ALA A 46 -10.77 9.05 20.89
C ALA A 46 -10.87 7.94 19.83
N THR A 47 -11.64 8.15 18.78
CA THR A 47 -11.78 7.19 17.67
C THR A 47 -10.44 7.01 16.94
N VAL A 48 -9.77 8.11 16.60
CA VAL A 48 -8.46 8.06 15.94
C VAL A 48 -7.43 7.39 16.83
N LEU A 49 -7.42 7.70 18.14
CA LEU A 49 -6.51 7.07 19.09
C LEU A 49 -6.72 5.56 19.17
N ASN A 50 -7.97 5.11 19.17
CA ASN A 50 -8.29 3.69 19.19
C ASN A 50 -7.81 2.99 17.90
N PHE A 51 -7.93 3.62 16.74
CA PHE A 51 -7.37 3.08 15.50
C PHE A 51 -5.84 2.96 15.57
N LEU A 52 -5.17 3.96 16.13
CA LEU A 52 -3.71 3.92 16.29
C LEU A 52 -3.26 2.78 17.22
N TYR A 53 -3.98 2.53 18.32
CA TYR A 53 -3.72 1.39 19.19
C TYR A 53 -3.90 0.06 18.47
N ARG A 54 -4.96 -0.08 17.68
CA ARG A 54 -5.20 -1.29 16.88
C ARG A 54 -4.13 -1.49 15.81
N LEU A 55 -3.69 -0.40 15.16
CA LEU A 55 -2.64 -0.47 14.15
C LEU A 55 -1.31 -0.89 14.75
N GLU A 56 -0.98 -0.42 15.95
CA GLU A 56 0.21 -0.85 16.66
C GLU A 56 0.12 -2.33 17.03
N GLU A 57 -1.02 -2.76 17.56
CA GLU A 57 -1.29 -4.15 17.92
C GLU A 57 -1.20 -5.08 16.72
N LYS A 58 -1.68 -4.64 15.56
CA LYS A 58 -1.63 -5.39 14.30
C LYS A 58 -0.26 -5.38 13.62
N GLY A 59 0.66 -4.54 14.07
CA GLY A 59 2.03 -4.49 13.55
C GLY A 59 2.28 -3.46 12.45
N TRP A 60 1.38 -2.49 12.26
CA TRP A 60 1.51 -1.48 11.18
C TRP A 60 2.28 -0.23 11.59
N VAL A 61 2.19 0.16 12.84
CA VAL A 61 2.91 1.31 13.37
C VAL A 61 3.60 0.96 14.68
N LYS A 62 4.63 1.74 15.00
CA LYS A 62 5.27 1.74 16.32
C LYS A 62 5.09 3.10 16.94
N SER A 63 4.56 3.14 18.16
CA SER A 63 4.50 4.37 18.92
C SER A 63 5.84 4.66 19.61
N GLY A 64 6.12 5.92 19.81
CA GLY A 64 7.33 6.39 20.47
C GLY A 64 7.12 7.75 21.07
N LYS A 65 8.20 8.35 21.52
CA LYS A 65 8.20 9.68 22.13
C LYS A 65 9.25 10.56 21.47
N ASP A 66 8.86 11.81 21.24
CA ASP A 66 9.79 12.90 20.92
C ASP A 66 9.56 13.99 21.97
N GLY A 67 10.38 13.98 23.03
CA GLY A 67 10.11 14.75 24.24
C GLY A 67 8.83 14.27 24.91
N ASN A 68 7.85 15.16 25.06
CA ASN A 68 6.54 14.84 25.63
C ASN A 68 5.50 14.46 24.59
N ARG A 69 5.84 14.50 23.30
CA ARG A 69 4.90 14.20 22.22
C ARG A 69 4.97 12.74 21.82
N ASN A 70 3.80 12.15 21.60
CA ASN A 70 3.71 10.82 21.01
C ASN A 70 4.02 10.89 19.52
N THR A 71 4.84 9.96 19.06
CA THR A 71 5.15 9.79 17.64
C THR A 71 4.70 8.42 17.15
N TYR A 72 4.47 8.32 15.84
CA TYR A 72 4.04 7.09 15.20
C TYR A 72 4.91 6.85 13.98
N THR A 73 5.55 5.70 13.94
CA THR A 73 6.44 5.33 12.84
C THR A 73 5.86 4.16 12.09
N PRO A 74 5.64 4.25 10.77
CA PRO A 74 5.19 3.09 10.00
C PRO A 74 6.17 1.94 10.11
N ALA A 75 5.68 0.76 10.47
CA ALA A 75 6.47 -0.47 10.49
C ALA A 75 6.49 -1.14 9.11
N ILE A 76 5.48 -0.81 8.29
CA ILE A 76 5.31 -1.31 6.92
C ILE A 76 5.36 -0.11 6.00
N THR A 77 6.13 -0.20 4.91
CA THR A 77 6.19 0.89 3.92
C THR A 77 4.89 0.95 3.12
N GLN A 78 4.54 2.15 2.67
CA GLN A 78 3.37 2.32 1.79
C GLN A 78 3.53 1.52 0.50
N ARG A 79 4.74 1.46 -0.06
CA ARG A 79 4.99 0.70 -1.29
C ARG A 79 4.72 -0.79 -1.10
N ALA A 80 5.18 -1.37 -0.01
CA ALA A 80 4.92 -2.79 0.29
C ALA A 80 3.42 -3.06 0.42
N TYR A 81 2.71 -2.17 1.12
CA TYR A 81 1.26 -2.25 1.25
C TYR A 81 0.55 -2.13 -0.10
N ASN A 82 0.96 -1.17 -0.92
CA ASN A 82 0.34 -0.95 -2.24
C ASN A 82 0.46 -2.20 -3.12
N VAL A 83 1.64 -2.80 -3.18
CA VAL A 83 1.87 -4.02 -3.98
C VAL A 83 1.03 -5.18 -3.44
N TRP A 84 1.06 -5.40 -2.13
CA TRP A 84 0.28 -6.45 -1.49
C TRP A 84 -1.22 -6.25 -1.73
N SER A 85 -1.72 -5.04 -1.54
CA SER A 85 -3.14 -4.70 -1.70
C SER A 85 -3.63 -4.92 -3.12
N MET A 86 -2.85 -4.50 -4.12
CA MET A 86 -3.18 -4.74 -5.53
C MET A 86 -3.20 -6.23 -5.86
N ARG A 87 -2.25 -6.98 -5.34
CA ARG A 87 -2.18 -8.44 -5.56
C ARG A 87 -3.38 -9.16 -4.96
N GLU A 88 -3.76 -8.79 -3.74
CA GLU A 88 -4.95 -9.32 -3.07
C GLU A 88 -6.23 -9.05 -3.90
N ARG A 89 -6.36 -7.83 -4.42
CA ARG A 89 -7.52 -7.45 -5.25
C ARG A 89 -7.52 -8.21 -6.57
N LEU A 90 -6.35 -8.37 -7.20
CA LEU A 90 -6.22 -9.16 -8.41
C LEU A 90 -6.67 -10.61 -8.18
N ASP A 91 -6.21 -11.21 -7.10
CA ASP A 91 -6.56 -12.59 -6.76
C ASP A 91 -8.05 -12.74 -6.43
N THR A 92 -8.60 -11.81 -5.63
CA THR A 92 -10.00 -11.85 -5.20
C THR A 92 -10.98 -11.59 -6.35
N LEU A 93 -10.71 -10.57 -7.18
CA LEU A 93 -11.65 -10.13 -8.21
C LEU A 93 -11.46 -10.82 -9.55
N PHE A 94 -10.24 -11.18 -9.90
CA PHE A 94 -9.89 -11.72 -11.20
C PHE A 94 -9.24 -13.11 -11.15
N GLY A 95 -9.26 -13.76 -9.98
CA GLY A 95 -8.66 -15.07 -9.83
C GLY A 95 -7.16 -15.13 -10.16
N GLY A 96 -6.46 -14.02 -10.01
CA GLY A 96 -5.05 -13.90 -10.33
C GLY A 96 -4.76 -13.65 -11.82
N ASP A 97 -5.79 -13.49 -12.64
CA ASP A 97 -5.63 -13.27 -14.09
C ASP A 97 -5.30 -11.79 -14.37
N LEU A 98 -4.01 -11.50 -14.48
CA LEU A 98 -3.50 -10.16 -14.76
C LEU A 98 -4.00 -9.61 -16.10
N ALA A 99 -4.06 -10.44 -17.13
CA ALA A 99 -4.52 -10.01 -18.45
C ALA A 99 -6.00 -9.58 -18.40
N ALA A 100 -6.84 -10.32 -17.68
CA ALA A 100 -8.24 -9.97 -17.50
C ALA A 100 -8.40 -8.64 -16.77
N ALA A 101 -7.60 -8.40 -15.71
CA ALA A 101 -7.64 -7.15 -14.95
C ALA A 101 -7.20 -5.96 -15.80
N VAL A 102 -6.13 -6.10 -16.57
CA VAL A 102 -5.65 -5.06 -17.48
C VAL A 102 -6.69 -4.75 -18.54
N HIS A 103 -7.29 -5.78 -19.15
CA HIS A 103 -8.35 -5.61 -20.14
C HIS A 103 -9.54 -4.83 -19.59
N ALA A 104 -10.00 -5.17 -18.39
CA ALA A 104 -11.12 -4.50 -17.76
C ALA A 104 -10.82 -3.02 -17.49
N LEU A 105 -9.63 -2.71 -16.96
CA LEU A 105 -9.22 -1.35 -16.68
C LEU A 105 -9.11 -0.50 -17.94
N VAL A 106 -8.48 -1.03 -18.96
CA VAL A 106 -8.21 -0.30 -20.21
C VAL A 106 -9.48 -0.11 -21.03
N SER A 107 -10.32 -1.15 -21.12
CA SER A 107 -11.49 -1.15 -22.00
C SER A 107 -12.72 -0.49 -21.39
N GLU A 108 -12.89 -0.60 -20.06
CA GLU A 108 -14.14 -0.23 -19.40
C GLU A 108 -14.01 1.01 -18.50
N SER A 109 -12.86 1.24 -17.88
CA SER A 109 -12.69 2.43 -17.02
C SER A 109 -12.17 3.65 -17.76
N GLY A 110 -11.65 3.46 -18.97
CA GLY A 110 -11.09 4.52 -19.80
C GLY A 110 -9.65 4.86 -19.41
N CYS A 111 -8.77 4.82 -20.40
CA CYS A 111 -7.38 5.23 -20.24
C CYS A 111 -7.00 6.21 -21.36
N SER A 112 -6.17 7.20 -21.04
CA SER A 112 -5.62 8.09 -22.05
C SER A 112 -4.56 7.36 -22.88
N GLN A 113 -4.26 7.88 -24.06
CA GLN A 113 -3.18 7.36 -24.90
C GLN A 113 -1.84 7.41 -24.17
N SER A 114 -1.59 8.48 -23.42
CA SER A 114 -0.36 8.60 -22.62
C SER A 114 -0.25 7.53 -21.52
N GLU A 115 -1.33 7.25 -20.83
CA GLU A 115 -1.35 6.17 -19.81
C GLU A 115 -1.07 4.81 -20.44
N LEU A 116 -1.65 4.53 -21.59
CA LEU A 116 -1.42 3.27 -22.31
C LEU A 116 0.02 3.13 -22.76
N GLU A 117 0.61 4.19 -23.33
CA GLU A 117 2.00 4.20 -23.76
C GLU A 117 2.98 3.96 -22.61
N GLN A 118 2.75 4.59 -21.46
CA GLN A 118 3.58 4.41 -20.28
C GLN A 118 3.46 2.99 -19.70
N ALA A 119 2.24 2.44 -19.66
CA ALA A 119 2.02 1.07 -19.21
C ALA A 119 2.69 0.05 -20.15
N MET A 120 2.61 0.27 -21.46
CA MET A 120 3.27 -0.58 -22.46
C MET A 120 4.78 -0.62 -22.27
N LYS A 121 5.41 0.52 -21.97
CA LYS A 121 6.84 0.57 -21.69
C LYS A 121 7.23 -0.31 -20.51
N VAL A 122 6.47 -0.23 -19.41
CA VAL A 122 6.73 -1.05 -18.21
C VAL A 122 6.61 -2.52 -18.56
N LEU A 123 5.55 -2.90 -19.27
CA LEU A 123 5.30 -4.29 -19.67
C LEU A 123 6.38 -4.82 -20.61
N GLU A 124 6.82 -4.04 -21.59
CA GLU A 124 7.88 -4.42 -22.52
C GLU A 124 9.21 -4.61 -21.80
N GLU A 125 9.60 -3.67 -20.92
CA GLU A 125 10.83 -3.76 -20.13
C GLU A 125 10.84 -5.04 -19.28
N LYS A 126 9.74 -5.34 -18.61
CA LYS A 126 9.63 -6.54 -17.77
C LYS A 126 9.61 -7.82 -18.61
N HIS A 127 9.00 -7.80 -19.77
CA HIS A 127 9.00 -8.92 -20.68
C HIS A 127 10.41 -9.24 -21.20
N LEU A 128 11.18 -8.22 -21.59
CA LEU A 128 12.57 -8.37 -22.02
C LEU A 128 13.47 -8.90 -20.89
N GLU A 129 13.30 -8.38 -19.68
CA GLU A 129 14.04 -8.88 -18.50
C GLU A 129 13.73 -10.38 -18.25
N ALA A 130 12.47 -10.78 -18.39
CA ALA A 130 12.06 -12.17 -18.22
C ALA A 130 12.65 -13.07 -19.30
N GLU A 131 12.69 -12.61 -20.56
CA GLU A 131 13.33 -13.34 -21.66
C GLU A 131 14.82 -13.54 -21.42
N GLU A 132 15.53 -12.50 -20.97
CA GLU A 132 16.95 -12.60 -20.63
C GLU A 132 17.19 -13.60 -19.50
N TYR A 133 16.32 -13.59 -18.49
CA TYR A 133 16.42 -14.53 -17.38
C TYR A 133 16.15 -15.96 -17.82
N ASP A 134 15.16 -16.18 -18.67
CA ASP A 134 14.82 -17.51 -19.19
C ASP A 134 15.91 -18.07 -20.11
N LEU A 135 16.63 -17.21 -20.82
CA LEU A 135 17.78 -17.59 -21.64
C LEU A 135 19.01 -17.94 -20.81
N TYR A 136 19.08 -17.44 -19.58
CA TYR A 136 20.14 -17.76 -18.64
C TYR A 136 19.76 -18.99 -17.83
N ASP A 137 20.24 -20.15 -18.26
CA ASP A 137 20.03 -21.41 -17.52
C ASP A 137 21.35 -21.77 -16.79
N PRO A 138 21.41 -21.55 -15.45
CA PRO A 138 22.63 -21.89 -14.70
C PRO A 138 22.86 -23.40 -14.58
N TYR A 139 21.91 -24.22 -14.97
CA TYR A 139 21.95 -25.68 -14.84
C TYR A 139 21.90 -26.41 -16.20
N GLY A 140 21.82 -25.64 -17.26
CA GLY A 140 21.72 -26.14 -18.64
C GLY A 140 23.02 -26.60 -19.29
#